data_43f55eb4fa9f6889b74bc7173681257d
#
_entry.id   43f55eb4fa9f6889b74bc7173681257d
#
_cell.length_a   1.000
_cell.length_b   1.000
_cell.length_c   1.000
_cell.angle_alpha   90.00
_cell.angle_beta   90.00
_cell.angle_gamma   90.00
#
_symmetry.space_group_name_H-M   'P 1'
#
loop_
_entity.id
_entity.type
_entity.pdbx_description
1 polymer ?
#
loop_
_entity_poly.entity_id
_entity_poly.type
_entity_poly.pdbx_seq_one_letter_code
_entity_poly.pdbx_strand_id
1 'polypeptide(L)'
;MPFVLDNSVVCGWLLGKQATEYTAAIARQLQHDRAVAPPLLCLEYANVLRTACKRQTLIAADAQKAIRLLGNLPIETDDQKPDAAQLLALELRYDLTAYDATYLELALRKQLPIATQDAQLAQAAQIAGVGVVAA
;
A
#
# COMPACT_ATOMS: atom_id res chain seq x y z
N MET A 1 14.92 -3.22 7.67
CA MET A 1 14.38 -1.87 7.61
C MET A 1 12.91 -1.91 7.28
N PRO A 2 12.04 -1.32 8.09
CA PRO A 2 10.62 -1.25 7.77
C PRO A 2 10.38 -0.47 6.47
N PHE A 3 9.20 -0.60 5.94
CA PHE A 3 8.82 0.09 4.69
C PHE A 3 7.34 0.43 4.73
N VAL A 4 6.95 1.42 3.93
CA VAL A 4 5.54 1.77 3.74
C VAL A 4 4.95 0.83 2.69
N LEU A 5 3.81 0.23 3.01
CA LEU A 5 3.14 -0.73 2.13
C LEU A 5 1.95 -0.07 1.43
N ASP A 6 2.03 0.01 0.11
CA ASP A 6 0.96 0.53 -0.72
C ASP A 6 -0.04 -0.57 -1.10
N ASN A 7 -1.28 -0.17 -1.33
CA ASN A 7 -2.36 -1.08 -1.69
C ASN A 7 -2.09 -1.88 -2.98
N SER A 8 -1.32 -1.34 -3.91
CA SER A 8 -1.00 -2.07 -5.16
C SER A 8 -0.29 -3.40 -4.89
N VAL A 9 0.52 -3.46 -3.84
CA VAL A 9 1.18 -4.72 -3.43
C VAL A 9 0.19 -5.66 -2.78
N VAL A 10 -0.66 -5.15 -1.89
CA VAL A 10 -1.71 -5.95 -1.24
C VAL A 10 -2.65 -6.55 -2.29
N CYS A 11 -3.01 -5.77 -3.31
CA CYS A 11 -3.82 -6.27 -4.42
C CYS A 11 -3.15 -7.45 -5.14
N GLY A 12 -1.83 -7.44 -5.26
CA GLY A 12 -1.08 -8.55 -5.82
C GLY A 12 -1.17 -9.82 -4.97
N TRP A 13 -1.39 -9.69 -3.68
CA TRP A 13 -1.62 -10.84 -2.79
C TRP A 13 -3.06 -11.32 -2.81
N LEU A 14 -4.02 -10.41 -3.01
CA LEU A 14 -5.45 -10.72 -2.96
C LEU A 14 -6.01 -11.19 -4.30
N LEU A 15 -5.49 -10.67 -5.40
CA LEU A 15 -6.03 -10.90 -6.75
C LEU A 15 -4.95 -11.52 -7.63
N GLY A 16 -5.18 -12.75 -8.09
CA GLY A 16 -4.20 -13.47 -8.91
C GLY A 16 -3.77 -12.71 -10.16
N LYS A 17 -4.67 -11.91 -10.75
CA LYS A 17 -4.36 -11.11 -11.96
C LYS A 17 -3.35 -10.00 -11.71
N GLN A 18 -3.17 -9.56 -10.47
CA GLN A 18 -2.25 -8.48 -10.09
C GLN A 18 -1.01 -9.02 -9.39
N ALA A 19 -0.90 -10.33 -9.23
CA ALA A 19 0.26 -10.96 -8.63
C ALA A 19 1.47 -10.84 -9.54
N THR A 20 2.61 -10.46 -8.97
CA THR A 20 3.88 -10.33 -9.67
C THR A 20 4.99 -10.92 -8.82
N GLU A 21 6.17 -11.08 -9.40
CA GLU A 21 7.35 -11.47 -8.61
C GLU A 21 7.66 -10.42 -7.54
N TYR A 22 7.39 -9.16 -7.84
CA TYR A 22 7.60 -8.08 -6.88
C TYR A 22 6.70 -8.25 -5.65
N THR A 23 5.40 -8.48 -5.86
CA THR A 23 4.47 -8.67 -4.72
C THR A 23 4.83 -9.89 -3.89
N ALA A 24 5.28 -10.97 -4.53
CA ALA A 24 5.74 -12.16 -3.82
C ALA A 24 7.01 -11.88 -3.02
N ALA A 25 7.94 -11.10 -3.59
CA ALA A 25 9.17 -10.74 -2.90
C ALA A 25 8.90 -9.87 -1.67
N ILE A 26 7.96 -8.92 -1.78
CA ILE A 26 7.58 -8.10 -0.62
C ILE A 26 6.94 -8.97 0.48
N ALA A 27 6.10 -9.94 0.11
CA ALA A 27 5.53 -10.88 1.08
C ALA A 27 6.63 -11.65 1.82
N ARG A 28 7.65 -12.11 1.10
CA ARG A 28 8.79 -12.79 1.72
C ARG A 28 9.56 -11.86 2.66
N GLN A 29 9.70 -10.59 2.29
CA GLN A 29 10.42 -9.61 3.12
C GLN A 29 9.72 -9.39 4.45
N LEU A 30 8.40 -9.51 4.51
CA LEU A 30 7.65 -9.40 5.76
C LEU A 30 7.95 -10.52 6.76
N GLN A 31 8.62 -11.60 6.34
CA GLN A 31 9.09 -12.65 7.26
C GLN A 31 10.24 -12.17 8.14
N HIS A 32 10.94 -11.12 7.73
CA HIS A 32 12.13 -10.59 8.42
C HIS A 32 11.97 -9.15 8.85
N ASP A 33 10.92 -8.48 8.38
CA ASP A 33 10.73 -7.05 8.55
C ASP A 33 9.26 -6.75 8.82
N ARG A 34 8.94 -5.51 8.99
CA ARG A 34 7.56 -5.05 9.18
C ARG A 34 7.25 -3.95 8.19
N ALA A 35 5.96 -3.79 7.90
CA ALA A 35 5.45 -2.70 7.09
C ALA A 35 4.66 -1.72 7.94
N VAL A 36 4.57 -0.49 7.46
CA VAL A 36 3.73 0.56 8.04
C VAL A 36 2.78 1.03 6.95
N ALA A 37 1.53 1.30 7.31
CA ALA A 37 0.54 1.76 6.35
C ALA A 37 -0.39 2.78 7.00
N PRO A 38 -0.96 3.71 6.20
CA PRO A 38 -2.00 4.60 6.72
C PRO A 38 -3.32 3.84 6.89
N PRO A 39 -4.27 4.39 7.67
CA PRO A 39 -5.62 3.79 7.78
C PRO A 39 -6.30 3.63 6.42
N LEU A 40 -5.95 4.45 5.45
CA LEU A 40 -6.47 4.37 4.08
C LEU A 40 -6.27 2.99 3.46
N LEU A 41 -5.21 2.26 3.81
CA LEU A 41 -4.94 0.96 3.22
C LEU A 41 -6.11 0.01 3.36
N CYS A 42 -6.69 -0.11 4.55
CA CYS A 42 -7.80 -1.05 4.75
C CYS A 42 -9.07 -0.63 3.99
N LEU A 43 -9.29 0.68 3.82
CA LEU A 43 -10.42 1.17 3.01
C LEU A 43 -10.22 0.77 1.54
N GLU A 44 -9.00 0.90 1.05
CA GLU A 44 -8.71 0.58 -0.34
C GLU A 44 -8.84 -0.91 -0.64
N TYR A 45 -8.22 -1.78 0.17
CA TYR A 45 -8.33 -3.21 -0.14
C TYR A 45 -9.72 -3.76 0.16
N ALA A 46 -10.47 -3.21 1.13
CA ALA A 46 -11.86 -3.59 1.33
C ALA A 46 -12.70 -3.27 0.09
N ASN A 47 -12.46 -2.12 -0.54
CA ASN A 47 -13.14 -1.76 -1.77
C ASN A 47 -12.77 -2.68 -2.95
N VAL A 48 -11.49 -3.05 -3.05
CA VAL A 48 -11.03 -4.01 -4.07
C VAL A 48 -11.73 -5.35 -3.89
N LEU A 49 -11.82 -5.85 -2.66
CA LEU A 49 -12.51 -7.10 -2.35
C LEU A 49 -14.02 -7.01 -2.65
N ARG A 50 -14.65 -5.88 -2.33
CA ARG A 50 -16.04 -5.65 -2.68
C ARG A 50 -16.26 -5.77 -4.19
N THR A 51 -15.41 -5.13 -4.96
CA THR A 51 -15.51 -5.17 -6.43
C THR A 51 -15.36 -6.60 -6.94
N ALA A 52 -14.41 -7.37 -6.42
CA ALA A 52 -14.22 -8.76 -6.82
C ALA A 52 -15.44 -9.61 -6.48
N CYS A 53 -16.05 -9.40 -5.32
CA CYS A 53 -17.28 -10.11 -4.94
C CYS A 53 -18.45 -9.73 -5.85
N LYS A 54 -18.60 -8.45 -6.18
CA LYS A 54 -19.67 -7.98 -7.09
C LYS A 54 -19.51 -8.54 -8.50
N ARG A 55 -18.28 -8.71 -8.94
CA ARG A 55 -17.98 -9.32 -10.25
C ARG A 55 -17.99 -10.84 -10.23
N GLN A 56 -18.26 -11.44 -9.07
CA GLN A 56 -18.31 -12.90 -8.90
C GLN A 56 -16.97 -13.60 -9.19
N THR A 57 -15.86 -12.88 -9.05
CA THR A 57 -14.53 -13.48 -9.18
C THR A 57 -14.00 -13.96 -7.83
N LEU A 58 -14.68 -13.61 -6.74
CA LEU A 58 -14.33 -14.01 -5.39
C LEU A 58 -15.61 -14.18 -4.57
N ILE A 59 -15.71 -15.26 -3.79
CA ILE A 59 -16.83 -15.43 -2.87
C ILE A 59 -16.57 -14.70 -1.55
N ALA A 60 -17.63 -14.27 -0.88
CA ALA A 60 -17.54 -13.48 0.35
C ALA A 60 -16.74 -14.21 1.45
N ALA A 61 -16.86 -15.52 1.57
CA ALA A 61 -16.12 -16.30 2.56
C ALA A 61 -14.61 -16.22 2.33
N ASP A 62 -14.17 -16.24 1.06
CA ASP A 62 -12.76 -16.12 0.71
C ASP A 62 -12.24 -14.70 0.95
N ALA A 63 -13.07 -13.68 0.69
CA ALA A 63 -12.73 -12.29 1.00
C ALA A 63 -12.50 -12.10 2.50
N GLN A 64 -13.39 -12.65 3.34
CA GLN A 64 -13.24 -12.58 4.79
C GLN A 64 -11.99 -13.31 5.27
N LYS A 65 -11.70 -14.46 4.69
CA LYS A 65 -10.48 -15.21 4.99
C LYS A 65 -9.23 -14.40 4.65
N ALA A 66 -9.23 -13.74 3.50
CA ALA A 66 -8.11 -12.88 3.08
C ALA A 66 -7.87 -11.75 4.07
N ILE A 67 -8.94 -11.11 4.56
CA ILE A 67 -8.82 -10.05 5.57
C ILE A 67 -8.19 -10.59 6.85
N ARG A 68 -8.60 -11.77 7.31
CA ARG A 68 -8.02 -12.38 8.51
C ARG A 68 -6.53 -12.69 8.31
N LEU A 69 -6.15 -13.17 7.13
CA LEU A 69 -4.74 -13.46 6.84
C LEU A 69 -3.90 -12.18 6.83
N LEU A 70 -4.43 -11.10 6.26
CA LEU A 70 -3.76 -9.79 6.29
C LEU A 70 -3.57 -9.30 7.73
N GLY A 71 -4.56 -9.53 8.59
CA GLY A 71 -4.48 -9.13 10.00
C GLY A 71 -3.39 -9.85 10.78
N ASN A 72 -2.89 -10.98 10.28
CA ASN A 72 -1.81 -11.74 10.91
C ASN A 72 -0.41 -11.34 10.41
N LEU A 73 -0.34 -10.46 9.42
CA LEU A 73 0.94 -9.98 8.91
C LEU A 73 1.48 -8.82 9.77
N PRO A 74 2.80 -8.64 9.81
CA PRO A 74 3.41 -7.54 10.58
C PRO A 74 3.25 -6.21 9.85
N ILE A 75 2.02 -5.76 9.71
CA ILE A 75 1.66 -4.48 9.09
C ILE A 75 1.10 -3.59 10.20
N GLU A 76 1.83 -2.55 10.55
CA GLU A 76 1.45 -1.59 11.57
C GLU A 76 0.68 -0.44 10.92
N THR A 77 -0.45 -0.05 11.52
CA THR A 77 -1.20 1.12 11.05
C THR A 77 -0.70 2.36 11.78
N ASP A 78 -0.33 3.38 11.01
CA ASP A 78 0.03 4.69 11.55
C ASP A 78 -1.22 5.57 11.55
N ASP A 79 -1.65 5.99 12.74
CA ASP A 79 -2.91 6.72 12.89
C ASP A 79 -2.78 8.24 12.74
N GLN A 80 -1.57 8.75 12.55
CA GLN A 80 -1.37 10.19 12.36
C GLN A 80 -1.86 10.59 10.96
N LYS A 81 -2.71 11.62 10.92
CA LYS A 81 -3.33 12.05 9.67
C LYS A 81 -2.70 13.36 9.19
N PRO A 82 -2.29 13.44 7.92
CA PRO A 82 -1.94 14.72 7.33
C PRO A 82 -3.19 15.57 7.13
N ASP A 83 -3.03 16.88 7.16
CA ASP A 83 -4.15 17.77 6.83
C ASP A 83 -4.26 17.97 5.31
N ALA A 84 -5.37 18.59 4.88
CA ALA A 84 -5.63 18.77 3.46
C ALA A 84 -4.58 19.65 2.78
N ALA A 85 -4.03 20.64 3.47
CA ALA A 85 -3.01 21.51 2.92
C ALA A 85 -1.70 20.76 2.64
N GLN A 86 -1.30 19.88 3.55
CA GLN A 86 -0.12 19.01 3.36
C GLN A 86 -0.32 18.08 2.16
N LEU A 87 -1.48 17.45 2.05
CA LEU A 87 -1.77 16.57 0.94
C LEU A 87 -1.79 17.30 -0.39
N LEU A 88 -2.45 18.47 -0.45
CA LEU A 88 -2.51 19.25 -1.67
C LEU A 88 -1.10 19.65 -2.15
N ALA A 89 -0.23 20.06 -1.23
CA ALA A 89 1.14 20.40 -1.58
C ALA A 89 1.88 19.23 -2.22
N LEU A 90 1.72 18.02 -1.70
CA LEU A 90 2.33 16.82 -2.26
C LEU A 90 1.72 16.44 -3.61
N GLU A 91 0.39 16.54 -3.73
CA GLU A 91 -0.32 16.27 -4.98
C GLU A 91 0.20 17.15 -6.12
N LEU A 92 0.33 18.44 -5.85
CA LEU A 92 0.80 19.40 -6.87
C LEU A 92 2.28 19.24 -7.19
N ARG A 93 3.09 18.98 -6.18
CA ARG A 93 4.54 18.86 -6.36
C ARG A 93 4.93 17.59 -7.12
N TYR A 94 4.27 16.46 -6.85
CA TYR A 94 4.64 15.17 -7.40
C TYR A 94 3.62 14.58 -8.39
N ASP A 95 2.59 15.35 -8.72
CA ASP A 95 1.51 14.91 -9.62
C ASP A 95 0.85 13.62 -9.14
N LEU A 96 0.35 13.64 -7.91
CA LEU A 96 -0.28 12.49 -7.26
C LEU A 96 -1.73 12.79 -6.93
N THR A 97 -2.53 11.72 -6.82
CA THR A 97 -3.84 11.81 -6.17
C THR A 97 -3.66 11.98 -4.66
N ALA A 98 -4.71 12.38 -3.96
CA ALA A 98 -4.68 12.45 -2.50
C ALA A 98 -4.40 11.09 -1.87
N TYR A 99 -4.85 10.01 -2.50
CA TYR A 99 -4.62 8.64 -2.02
C TYR A 99 -3.12 8.29 -2.05
N ASP A 100 -2.48 8.49 -3.19
CA ASP A 100 -1.04 8.24 -3.33
C ASP A 100 -0.22 9.21 -2.46
N ALA A 101 -0.65 10.47 -2.38
CA ALA A 101 0.01 11.46 -1.52
C ALA A 101 -0.01 11.05 -0.04
N THR A 102 -1.05 10.33 0.40
CA THR A 102 -1.15 9.83 1.77
C THR A 102 -0.02 8.84 2.07
N TYR A 103 0.28 7.94 1.14
CA TYR A 103 1.41 7.00 1.30
C TYR A 103 2.75 7.73 1.27
N LEU A 104 2.91 8.68 0.37
CA LEU A 104 4.15 9.46 0.28
C LEU A 104 4.38 10.30 1.54
N GLU A 105 3.32 10.91 2.09
CA GLU A 105 3.43 11.68 3.35
C GLU A 105 3.94 10.78 4.49
N LEU A 106 3.37 9.60 4.62
CA LEU A 106 3.81 8.64 5.64
C LEU A 106 5.28 8.27 5.47
N ALA A 107 5.69 8.00 4.24
CA ALA A 107 7.07 7.63 3.93
C ALA A 107 8.04 8.78 4.25
N LEU A 108 7.68 10.00 3.90
CA LEU A 108 8.50 11.18 4.20
C LEU A 108 8.61 11.42 5.70
N ARG A 109 7.51 11.33 6.41
CA ARG A 109 7.47 11.56 7.86
C ARG A 109 8.28 10.52 8.63
N LYS A 110 8.22 9.26 8.19
CA LYS A 110 8.93 8.15 8.83
C LYS A 110 10.33 7.90 8.25
N GLN A 111 10.67 8.56 7.15
CA GLN A 111 11.94 8.35 6.44
C GLN A 111 12.09 6.87 6.02
N LEU A 112 11.06 6.32 5.38
CA LEU A 112 11.01 4.92 4.95
C LEU A 112 10.78 4.83 3.45
N PRO A 113 11.32 3.80 2.78
CA PRO A 113 10.99 3.53 1.39
C PRO A 113 9.57 2.99 1.26
N ILE A 114 9.04 3.02 0.04
CA ILE A 114 7.69 2.55 -0.26
C ILE A 114 7.76 1.27 -1.10
N ALA A 115 6.98 0.26 -0.71
CA ALA A 115 6.72 -0.91 -1.55
C ALA A 115 5.46 -0.63 -2.37
N THR A 116 5.61 -0.52 -3.68
CA THR A 116 4.50 -0.18 -4.57
C THR A 116 4.73 -0.74 -5.98
N GLN A 117 3.63 -1.03 -6.67
CA GLN A 117 3.61 -1.35 -8.10
C GLN A 117 3.11 -0.16 -8.94
N ASP A 118 2.69 0.92 -8.31
CA ASP A 118 2.18 2.11 -9.00
C ASP A 118 3.36 2.95 -9.51
N ALA A 119 3.40 3.17 -10.82
CA ALA A 119 4.51 3.88 -11.46
C ALA A 119 4.62 5.34 -11.00
N GLN A 120 3.49 6.02 -10.83
CA GLN A 120 3.50 7.42 -10.40
C GLN A 120 3.97 7.57 -8.96
N LEU A 121 3.50 6.70 -8.07
CA LEU A 121 3.95 6.72 -6.68
C LEU A 121 5.42 6.34 -6.57
N ALA A 122 5.86 5.34 -7.35
CA ALA A 122 7.27 4.95 -7.38
C ALA A 122 8.17 6.10 -7.83
N GLN A 123 7.78 6.81 -8.89
CA GLN A 123 8.53 7.97 -9.37
C GLN A 123 8.58 9.07 -8.32
N ALA A 124 7.46 9.37 -7.69
CA ALA A 124 7.39 10.37 -6.62
C ALA A 124 8.29 10.00 -5.45
N ALA A 125 8.31 8.74 -5.04
CA ALA A 125 9.16 8.24 -3.96
C ALA A 125 10.65 8.43 -4.28
N GLN A 126 11.04 8.17 -5.52
CA GLN A 126 12.42 8.37 -5.97
C GLN A 126 12.80 9.85 -5.94
N ILE A 127 11.95 10.71 -6.51
CA ILE A 127 12.21 12.16 -6.56
C ILE A 127 12.24 12.75 -5.15
N ALA A 128 11.37 12.29 -4.27
CA ALA A 128 11.29 12.78 -2.88
C ALA A 128 12.44 12.26 -2.01
N GLY A 129 13.20 11.27 -2.48
CA GLY A 129 14.38 10.78 -1.78
C GLY A 129 14.11 9.66 -0.78
N VAL A 130 12.86 9.18 -0.64
CA VAL A 130 12.58 8.03 0.24
C VAL A 130 12.84 6.71 -0.46
N GLY A 131 12.68 6.66 -1.78
CA GLY A 131 12.97 5.48 -2.58
C GLY A 131 11.87 4.43 -2.56
N VAL A 132 12.09 3.40 -3.37
CA VAL A 132 11.19 2.26 -3.51
C VAL A 132 11.92 1.01 -3.01
N VAL A 133 11.20 0.14 -2.32
CA VAL A 133 11.76 -1.13 -1.85
C VAL A 133 12.16 -1.95 -3.07
N ALA A 134 13.43 -2.35 -3.12
CA ALA A 134 13.91 -3.28 -4.13
C ALA A 134 13.47 -4.70 -3.76
N ALA A 135 13.14 -5.48 -4.78
CA ALA A 135 12.72 -6.86 -4.58
C ALA A 135 13.67 -7.84 -5.23
#